data_8c32d166d74b369f3f5dfdd40c457bf4
#
_entry.id   8c32d166d74b369f3f5dfdd40c457bf4
#
_cell.length_a   1.000
_cell.length_b   1.000
_cell.length_c   1.000
_cell.angle_alpha   90.00
_cell.angle_beta   90.00
_cell.angle_gamma   90.00
#
_symmetry.space_group_name_H-M   'P 1'
#
loop_
_entity.id
_entity.type
_entity.pdbx_description
1 polymer ?
#
loop_
_entity_poly.entity_id
_entity_poly.type
_entity_poly.pdbx_seq_one_letter_code
_entity_poly.pdbx_strand_id
1 'polypeptide(L)'
;ASHNPYYDNGIKLINGNGEKMDEGTISLIEAYLDGEVELFGEKYSEVPYAHKEKIGRTVDYVSGRNRYVGYLISLGMYSFKGVKVALDCANGSSWNIAKSVFDALGAKTYVINADPNGTNINNNAGSTHIEGLQKYVVEEGMDVGFAYDGDADRCLCVDEKGQVVDGDAILYVYGRYMKERGKLVTNTVVTTVMSNFGLYKA
;
A
#
# COMPACT_ATOMS: atom_id res chain seq x y z
N ALA A 1 -6.11 -10.14 5.12
CA ALA A 1 -5.69 -9.54 3.87
C ALA A 1 -5.66 -8.02 3.97
N SER A 2 -4.92 -7.34 3.09
CA SER A 2 -4.61 -5.91 3.18
C SER A 2 -5.83 -4.98 3.15
N HIS A 3 -6.93 -5.42 2.57
CA HIS A 3 -8.18 -4.65 2.42
C HIS A 3 -9.33 -5.18 3.30
N ASN A 4 -9.06 -6.17 4.13
CA ASN A 4 -10.05 -6.77 5.01
C ASN A 4 -10.12 -6.04 6.36
N PRO A 5 -11.19 -6.23 7.15
CA PRO A 5 -11.26 -5.73 8.51
C PRO A 5 -10.23 -6.43 9.42
N TYR A 6 -9.96 -5.83 10.58
CA TYR A 6 -8.90 -6.24 11.49
C TYR A 6 -8.99 -7.70 11.98
N TYR A 7 -10.19 -8.26 12.05
CA TYR A 7 -10.40 -9.65 12.50
C TYR A 7 -10.08 -10.69 11.42
N ASP A 8 -9.82 -10.25 10.20
CA ASP A 8 -9.47 -11.08 9.04
C ASP A 8 -7.98 -10.85 8.71
N ASN A 9 -7.15 -11.12 9.70
CA ASN A 9 -5.72 -10.84 9.66
C ASN A 9 -4.95 -11.92 8.89
N GLY A 10 -3.71 -11.60 8.49
CA GLY A 10 -2.83 -12.50 7.76
C GLY A 10 -1.35 -12.21 8.01
N ILE A 11 -0.51 -13.19 7.74
CA ILE A 11 0.94 -13.09 7.87
C ILE A 11 1.58 -13.34 6.51
N LYS A 12 2.46 -12.44 6.07
CA LYS A 12 3.27 -12.61 4.86
C LYS A 12 4.67 -13.06 5.27
N LEU A 13 5.13 -14.18 4.72
CA LEU A 13 6.47 -14.70 4.94
C LEU A 13 7.40 -14.23 3.81
N ILE A 14 8.55 -13.70 4.20
CA ILE A 14 9.57 -13.15 3.30
C ILE A 14 10.85 -13.96 3.48
N ASN A 15 11.46 -14.39 2.37
CA ASN A 15 12.71 -15.14 2.37
C ASN A 15 13.94 -14.25 2.61
N GLY A 16 15.11 -14.87 2.75
CA GLY A 16 16.37 -14.17 3.03
C GLY A 16 16.83 -13.20 1.92
N ASN A 17 16.26 -13.28 0.72
CA ASN A 17 16.52 -12.36 -0.39
C ASN A 17 15.56 -11.16 -0.42
N GLY A 18 14.59 -11.10 0.50
CA GLY A 18 13.57 -10.05 0.52
C GLY A 18 12.40 -10.31 -0.42
N GLU A 19 12.21 -11.54 -0.88
CA GLU A 19 11.13 -11.95 -1.77
C GLU A 19 10.04 -12.70 -1.00
N LYS A 20 8.83 -12.72 -1.55
CA LYS A 20 7.75 -13.57 -1.00
C LYS A 20 8.23 -15.03 -0.95
N MET A 21 7.98 -15.70 0.18
CA MET A 21 8.29 -17.12 0.34
C MET A 21 7.64 -17.94 -0.77
N ASP A 22 8.33 -18.96 -1.25
CA ASP A 22 7.80 -19.87 -2.27
C ASP A 22 6.59 -20.66 -1.75
N GLU A 23 5.70 -21.01 -2.68
CA GLU A 23 4.44 -21.65 -2.33
C GLU A 23 4.61 -23.05 -1.73
N GLY A 24 5.67 -23.78 -2.11
CA GLY A 24 5.96 -25.11 -1.53
C GLY A 24 6.30 -24.99 -0.05
N THR A 25 7.12 -24.02 0.34
CA THR A 25 7.43 -23.76 1.74
C THR A 25 6.22 -23.24 2.51
N ILE A 26 5.40 -22.37 1.92
CA ILE A 26 4.16 -21.89 2.55
C ILE A 26 3.22 -23.06 2.82
N SER A 27 2.94 -23.90 1.81
CA SER A 27 2.06 -25.06 1.96
C SER A 27 2.56 -26.05 3.02
N LEU A 28 3.88 -26.22 3.12
CA LEU A 28 4.45 -27.09 4.15
C LEU A 28 4.26 -26.50 5.57
N ILE A 29 4.38 -25.18 5.72
CA ILE A 29 4.13 -24.50 7.00
C ILE A 29 2.65 -24.60 7.38
N GLU A 30 1.74 -24.40 6.42
CA GLU A 30 0.30 -24.53 6.64
C GLU A 30 -0.06 -25.96 7.08
N ALA A 31 0.41 -26.98 6.35
CA ALA A 31 0.20 -28.39 6.71
C ALA A 31 0.76 -28.75 8.12
N TYR A 32 1.89 -28.14 8.50
CA TYR A 32 2.43 -28.30 9.85
C TYR A 32 1.55 -27.67 10.92
N LEU A 33 1.06 -26.46 10.68
CA LEU A 33 0.14 -25.76 11.59
C LEU A 33 -1.19 -26.50 11.74
N ASP A 34 -1.68 -27.10 10.66
CA ASP A 34 -2.91 -27.91 10.64
C ASP A 34 -2.71 -29.30 11.24
N GLY A 35 -1.48 -29.67 11.57
CA GLY A 35 -1.13 -30.97 12.16
C GLY A 35 -1.10 -32.14 11.18
N GLU A 36 -1.06 -31.87 9.89
CA GLU A 36 -1.03 -32.87 8.81
C GLU A 36 0.37 -33.47 8.63
N VAL A 37 1.41 -32.73 9.00
CA VAL A 37 2.81 -33.17 8.89
C VAL A 37 3.59 -32.88 10.16
N GLU A 38 4.66 -33.64 10.38
CA GLU A 38 5.67 -33.38 11.40
C GLU A 38 6.89 -32.73 10.74
N LEU A 39 7.48 -31.72 11.40
CA LEU A 39 8.74 -31.12 10.97
C LEU A 39 9.81 -31.33 12.04
N PHE A 40 11.00 -31.72 11.61
CA PHE A 40 12.14 -32.01 12.50
C PHE A 40 11.83 -33.05 13.60
N GLY A 41 10.84 -33.93 13.37
CA GLY A 41 10.40 -34.93 14.33
C GLY A 41 9.47 -34.40 15.43
N GLU A 42 8.91 -33.21 15.26
CA GLU A 42 7.98 -32.58 16.20
C GLU A 42 6.66 -32.25 15.52
N LYS A 43 5.56 -32.37 16.27
CA LYS A 43 4.23 -31.89 15.86
C LYS A 43 4.01 -30.48 16.34
N TYR A 44 3.27 -29.67 15.57
CA TYR A 44 2.92 -28.32 15.99
C TYR A 44 2.26 -28.26 17.38
N SER A 45 1.38 -29.23 17.69
CA SER A 45 0.72 -29.33 19.00
C SER A 45 1.65 -29.56 20.17
N GLU A 46 2.89 -29.99 19.92
CA GLU A 46 3.94 -30.24 20.92
C GLU A 46 4.85 -29.02 21.13
N VAL A 47 4.76 -27.99 20.26
CA VAL A 47 5.55 -26.77 20.36
C VAL A 47 5.08 -25.95 21.60
N PRO A 48 5.94 -25.72 22.59
CA PRO A 48 5.52 -25.00 23.78
C PRO A 48 5.30 -23.52 23.50
N TYR A 49 4.25 -22.94 24.06
CA TYR A 49 4.06 -21.50 24.04
C TYR A 49 5.20 -20.75 24.74
N ALA A 50 5.55 -19.60 24.20
CA ALA A 50 6.54 -18.74 24.85
C ALA A 50 6.00 -18.17 26.17
N HIS A 51 6.83 -18.19 27.22
CA HIS A 51 6.48 -17.70 28.54
C HIS A 51 7.48 -16.64 29.03
N LYS A 52 7.02 -15.73 29.87
CA LYS A 52 7.85 -14.71 30.57
C LYS A 52 8.69 -13.89 29.56
N GLU A 53 9.99 -13.89 29.77
CA GLU A 53 10.97 -13.16 28.95
C GLU A 53 11.11 -13.66 27.50
N LYS A 54 10.61 -14.85 27.19
CA LYS A 54 10.58 -15.45 25.85
C LYS A 54 9.42 -14.96 25.00
N ILE A 55 8.43 -14.26 25.60
CA ILE A 55 7.34 -13.65 24.83
C ILE A 55 7.91 -12.57 23.93
N GLY A 56 7.55 -12.62 22.63
CA GLY A 56 8.00 -11.64 21.64
C GLY A 56 7.60 -10.20 22.01
N ARG A 57 8.35 -9.25 21.48
CA ARG A 57 8.10 -7.82 21.71
C ARG A 57 8.10 -7.08 20.39
N THR A 58 7.29 -6.02 20.30
CA THR A 58 7.37 -5.07 19.22
C THR A 58 8.59 -4.17 19.37
N VAL A 59 9.37 -4.04 18.30
CA VAL A 59 10.51 -3.12 18.25
C VAL A 59 10.32 -2.21 17.03
N ASP A 60 10.35 -0.89 17.26
CA ASP A 60 10.34 0.09 16.16
C ASP A 60 11.74 0.18 15.54
N TYR A 61 11.87 -0.30 14.31
CA TYR A 61 13.11 -0.22 13.55
C TYR A 61 13.16 1.07 12.71
N VAL A 62 13.35 2.19 13.39
CA VAL A 62 13.38 3.55 12.81
C VAL A 62 14.33 3.67 11.62
N SER A 63 15.51 3.04 11.69
CA SER A 63 16.50 3.08 10.61
C SER A 63 15.97 2.44 9.32
N GLY A 64 15.25 1.33 9.42
CA GLY A 64 14.62 0.67 8.28
C GLY A 64 13.53 1.53 7.66
N ARG A 65 12.65 2.09 8.50
CA ARG A 65 11.60 3.02 8.06
C ARG A 65 12.20 4.23 7.34
N ASN A 66 13.19 4.89 7.92
CA ASN A 66 13.82 6.07 7.31
C ASN A 66 14.51 5.75 5.99
N ARG A 67 15.13 4.57 5.86
CA ARG A 67 15.71 4.11 4.60
C ARG A 67 14.64 3.94 3.52
N TYR A 68 13.49 3.38 3.87
CA TYR A 68 12.37 3.21 2.93
C TYR A 68 11.77 4.57 2.53
N VAL A 69 11.56 5.47 3.47
CA VAL A 69 11.13 6.85 3.19
C VAL A 69 12.11 7.55 2.24
N GLY A 70 13.43 7.46 2.50
CA GLY A 70 14.46 8.01 1.63
C GLY A 70 14.43 7.41 0.22
N TYR A 71 14.20 6.11 0.10
CA TYR A 71 14.03 5.44 -1.20
C TYR A 71 12.81 6.00 -1.94
N LEU A 72 11.64 6.10 -1.30
CA LEU A 72 10.44 6.65 -1.91
C LEU A 72 10.63 8.10 -2.39
N ILE A 73 11.27 8.94 -1.58
CA ILE A 73 11.61 10.32 -1.96
C ILE A 73 12.51 10.35 -3.21
N SER A 74 13.47 9.42 -3.31
CA SER A 74 14.40 9.36 -4.45
C SER A 74 13.73 9.01 -5.79
N LEU A 75 12.51 8.47 -5.77
CA LEU A 75 11.72 8.19 -6.97
C LEU A 75 11.06 9.45 -7.54
N GLY A 76 10.92 10.49 -6.72
CA GLY A 76 10.34 11.77 -7.14
C GLY A 76 11.29 12.54 -8.06
N MET A 77 10.89 12.72 -9.32
CA MET A 77 11.68 13.47 -10.30
C MET A 77 11.40 14.99 -10.29
N TYR A 78 10.34 15.39 -9.64
CA TYR A 78 9.86 16.79 -9.63
C TYR A 78 9.44 17.21 -8.23
N SER A 79 9.54 18.51 -7.95
CA SER A 79 9.00 19.10 -6.74
C SER A 79 7.47 19.22 -6.83
N PHE A 80 6.79 18.92 -5.74
CA PHE A 80 5.35 19.13 -5.57
C PHE A 80 5.02 20.46 -4.85
N LYS A 81 5.99 21.40 -4.86
CA LYS A 81 5.79 22.70 -4.23
C LYS A 81 4.56 23.42 -4.79
N GLY A 82 3.67 23.81 -3.89
CA GLY A 82 2.42 24.48 -4.23
C GLY A 82 1.23 23.53 -4.43
N VAL A 83 1.46 22.22 -4.47
CA VAL A 83 0.38 21.22 -4.61
C VAL A 83 -0.15 20.83 -3.22
N LYS A 84 -1.47 20.87 -3.04
CA LYS A 84 -2.17 20.39 -1.85
C LYS A 84 -2.59 18.94 -2.08
N VAL A 85 -2.08 18.05 -1.26
CA VAL A 85 -2.30 16.60 -1.38
C VAL A 85 -3.05 16.09 -0.16
N ALA A 86 -4.19 15.41 -0.38
CA ALA A 86 -4.89 14.65 0.64
C ALA A 86 -4.47 13.18 0.60
N LEU A 87 -4.18 12.59 1.75
CA LEU A 87 -3.81 11.18 1.89
C LEU A 87 -4.77 10.48 2.84
N ASP A 88 -5.41 9.41 2.38
CA ASP A 88 -6.15 8.48 3.22
C ASP A 88 -5.30 7.24 3.47
N CYS A 89 -4.84 7.07 4.70
CA CYS A 89 -3.94 5.99 5.09
C CYS A 89 -4.67 4.73 5.56
N ALA A 90 -5.99 4.65 5.46
CA ALA A 90 -6.81 3.49 5.85
C ALA A 90 -6.57 3.00 7.30
N ASN A 91 -5.99 3.83 8.18
CA ASN A 91 -5.43 3.41 9.47
C ASN A 91 -4.50 2.19 9.35
N GLY A 92 -3.81 2.07 8.22
CA GLY A 92 -2.92 0.98 7.84
C GLY A 92 -1.45 1.37 7.89
N SER A 93 -0.59 0.63 7.20
CA SER A 93 0.87 0.74 7.26
C SER A 93 1.45 2.08 6.77
N SER A 94 0.72 2.79 5.88
CA SER A 94 1.16 4.09 5.33
C SER A 94 1.08 5.26 6.32
N TRP A 95 0.39 5.10 7.47
CA TRP A 95 0.08 6.18 8.40
C TRP A 95 1.30 7.00 8.86
N ASN A 96 2.44 6.36 9.06
CA ASN A 96 3.65 7.00 9.61
C ASN A 96 4.73 7.31 8.56
N ILE A 97 4.47 7.05 7.26
CA ILE A 97 5.42 7.27 6.18
C ILE A 97 4.89 8.18 5.07
N ALA A 98 3.62 8.05 4.69
CA ALA A 98 3.06 8.74 3.52
C ALA A 98 3.23 10.27 3.60
N LYS A 99 2.84 10.88 4.72
CA LYS A 99 3.01 12.32 4.92
C LYS A 99 4.45 12.77 4.77
N SER A 100 5.39 12.04 5.38
CA SER A 100 6.82 12.40 5.36
C SER A 100 7.39 12.40 3.95
N VAL A 101 6.95 11.48 3.09
CA VAL A 101 7.38 11.41 1.68
C VAL A 101 6.88 12.62 0.89
N PHE A 102 5.59 12.91 0.95
CA PHE A 102 5.00 14.04 0.20
C PHE A 102 5.48 15.40 0.70
N ASP A 103 5.62 15.57 2.01
CA ASP A 103 6.20 16.81 2.59
C ASP A 103 7.65 17.02 2.11
N ALA A 104 8.47 15.97 2.09
CA ALA A 104 9.84 16.05 1.61
C ALA A 104 9.94 16.36 0.12
N LEU A 105 8.95 15.94 -0.68
CA LEU A 105 8.82 16.30 -2.10
C LEU A 105 8.26 17.72 -2.29
N GLY A 106 7.88 18.42 -1.21
CA GLY A 106 7.45 19.81 -1.21
C GLY A 106 5.93 20.02 -1.28
N ALA A 107 5.11 18.98 -1.21
CA ALA A 107 3.67 19.10 -1.16
C ALA A 107 3.20 19.73 0.15
N LYS A 108 2.03 20.36 0.13
CA LYS A 108 1.26 20.68 1.33
C LYS A 108 0.32 19.51 1.62
N THR A 109 0.71 18.66 2.57
CA THR A 109 0.09 17.35 2.78
C THR A 109 -0.90 17.36 3.93
N TYR A 110 -2.09 16.85 3.68
CA TYR A 110 -3.17 16.66 4.64
C TYR A 110 -3.49 15.16 4.73
N VAL A 111 -3.66 14.65 5.94
CA VAL A 111 -3.81 13.20 6.15
C VAL A 111 -5.08 12.93 6.92
N ILE A 112 -5.85 11.95 6.45
CA ILE A 112 -7.00 11.38 7.13
C ILE A 112 -6.76 9.90 7.39
N ASN A 113 -7.50 9.32 8.33
CA ASN A 113 -7.42 7.90 8.68
C ASN A 113 -5.97 7.42 8.93
N ALA A 114 -5.24 8.16 9.77
CA ALA A 114 -3.83 7.89 10.08
C ALA A 114 -3.58 7.72 11.59
N ASP A 115 -4.55 7.20 12.32
CA ASP A 115 -4.47 6.92 13.76
C ASP A 115 -4.88 5.45 14.04
N PRO A 116 -4.01 4.47 13.72
CA PRO A 116 -4.32 3.06 13.88
C PRO A 116 -4.44 2.69 15.37
N ASN A 117 -5.55 2.07 15.74
CA ASN A 117 -5.80 1.60 17.11
C ASN A 117 -5.84 0.07 17.26
N GLY A 118 -5.52 -0.66 16.18
CA GLY A 118 -5.54 -2.12 16.13
C GLY A 118 -6.87 -2.74 15.68
N THR A 119 -7.94 -1.95 15.60
CA THR A 119 -9.28 -2.45 15.22
C THR A 119 -9.98 -1.61 14.14
N ASN A 120 -9.36 -0.51 13.70
CA ASN A 120 -9.96 0.45 12.75
C ASN A 120 -9.34 0.44 11.35
N ILE A 121 -8.46 -0.52 11.04
CA ILE A 121 -7.89 -0.65 9.70
C ILE A 121 -9.00 -0.87 8.65
N ASN A 122 -8.96 -0.12 7.53
CA ASN A 122 -9.94 -0.16 6.44
C ASN A 122 -11.41 0.14 6.86
N ASN A 123 -11.66 0.55 8.08
CA ASN A 123 -13.02 0.80 8.56
C ASN A 123 -13.53 2.15 8.04
N ASN A 124 -14.38 2.12 7.01
CA ASN A 124 -14.84 3.30 6.28
C ASN A 124 -13.67 4.22 5.86
N ALA A 125 -12.59 3.64 5.41
CA ALA A 125 -11.34 4.32 5.17
C ALA A 125 -10.55 3.67 4.02
N GLY A 126 -9.70 4.46 3.36
CA GLY A 126 -8.77 4.01 2.35
C GLY A 126 -9.40 3.68 1.00
N SER A 127 -8.67 2.93 0.19
CA SER A 127 -9.02 2.66 -1.22
C SER A 127 -10.29 1.83 -1.41
N THR A 128 -10.74 1.11 -0.38
CA THR A 128 -11.99 0.34 -0.42
C THR A 128 -13.23 1.17 -0.03
N HIS A 129 -13.04 2.37 0.50
CA HIS A 129 -14.06 3.31 0.94
C HIS A 129 -13.66 4.74 0.56
N ILE A 130 -13.56 4.97 -0.76
CA ILE A 130 -12.98 6.19 -1.35
C ILE A 130 -13.85 7.45 -1.12
N GLU A 131 -15.12 7.30 -0.78
CA GLU A 131 -16.09 8.37 -0.67
C GLU A 131 -15.69 9.42 0.38
N GLY A 132 -15.03 8.97 1.46
CA GLY A 132 -14.50 9.85 2.50
C GLY A 132 -13.43 10.79 1.95
N LEU A 133 -12.50 10.28 1.16
CA LEU A 133 -11.45 11.07 0.51
C LEU A 133 -12.02 11.99 -0.57
N GLN A 134 -12.97 11.52 -1.40
CA GLN A 134 -13.62 12.33 -2.43
C GLN A 134 -14.26 13.58 -1.83
N LYS A 135 -15.02 13.41 -0.75
CA LYS A 135 -15.63 14.49 0.00
C LYS A 135 -14.58 15.46 0.57
N TYR A 136 -13.56 14.92 1.23
CA TYR A 136 -12.49 15.72 1.84
C TYR A 136 -11.74 16.57 0.81
N VAL A 137 -11.40 16.00 -0.35
CA VAL A 137 -10.71 16.72 -1.44
C VAL A 137 -11.50 17.94 -1.88
N VAL A 138 -12.80 17.81 -2.08
CA VAL A 138 -13.66 18.91 -2.54
C VAL A 138 -13.87 19.94 -1.44
N GLU A 139 -14.23 19.53 -0.24
CA GLU A 139 -14.56 20.44 0.87
C GLU A 139 -13.36 21.27 1.34
N GLU A 140 -12.16 20.66 1.36
CA GLU A 140 -10.94 21.32 1.82
C GLU A 140 -10.11 21.94 0.67
N GLY A 141 -10.60 21.81 -0.57
CA GLY A 141 -9.96 22.39 -1.76
C GLY A 141 -8.55 21.85 -2.00
N MET A 142 -8.44 20.52 -2.01
CA MET A 142 -7.21 19.82 -2.37
C MET A 142 -7.04 19.76 -3.88
N ASP A 143 -5.81 19.71 -4.36
CA ASP A 143 -5.51 19.55 -5.79
C ASP A 143 -5.61 18.09 -6.22
N VAL A 144 -5.32 17.15 -5.30
CA VAL A 144 -5.36 15.71 -5.55
C VAL A 144 -5.48 14.96 -4.22
N GLY A 145 -6.11 13.77 -4.27
CA GLY A 145 -6.17 12.84 -3.15
C GLY A 145 -5.64 11.46 -3.54
N PHE A 146 -5.02 10.77 -2.58
CA PHE A 146 -4.60 9.37 -2.70
C PHE A 146 -5.10 8.57 -1.53
N ALA A 147 -5.79 7.45 -1.81
CA ALA A 147 -6.25 6.50 -0.80
C ALA A 147 -5.49 5.19 -0.94
N TYR A 148 -4.93 4.71 0.17
CA TYR A 148 -4.24 3.43 0.26
C TYR A 148 -5.14 2.36 0.87
N ASP A 149 -4.80 1.10 0.70
CA ASP A 149 -5.35 0.02 1.51
C ASP A 149 -4.44 -0.27 2.73
N GLY A 150 -4.77 -1.28 3.53
CA GLY A 150 -4.14 -1.50 4.82
C GLY A 150 -2.62 -1.73 4.78
N ASP A 151 -2.08 -2.42 3.78
CA ASP A 151 -0.62 -2.60 3.60
C ASP A 151 -0.02 -1.68 2.53
N ALA A 152 -0.83 -0.79 1.94
CA ALA A 152 -0.45 0.25 1.00
C ALA A 152 0.19 -0.27 -0.31
N ASP A 153 -0.17 -1.47 -0.74
CA ASP A 153 0.21 -2.01 -2.04
C ASP A 153 -0.80 -1.64 -3.15
N ARG A 154 -1.95 -1.09 -2.77
CA ARG A 154 -2.98 -0.51 -3.66
C ARG A 154 -3.17 0.96 -3.37
N CYS A 155 -3.43 1.72 -4.43
CA CYS A 155 -3.70 3.14 -4.33
C CYS A 155 -4.77 3.55 -5.35
N LEU A 156 -5.73 4.34 -4.91
CA LEU A 156 -6.66 5.06 -5.78
C LEU A 156 -6.40 6.56 -5.70
N CYS A 157 -6.59 7.23 -6.84
CA CYS A 157 -6.41 8.67 -6.94
C CYS A 157 -7.77 9.36 -7.10
N VAL A 158 -7.88 10.57 -6.55
CA VAL A 158 -9.04 11.45 -6.66
C VAL A 158 -8.58 12.82 -7.16
N ASP A 159 -9.22 13.35 -8.21
CA ASP A 159 -8.94 14.68 -8.74
C ASP A 159 -9.53 15.81 -7.88
N GLU A 160 -9.26 17.06 -8.22
CA GLU A 160 -9.72 18.25 -7.50
C GLU A 160 -11.25 18.43 -7.48
N LYS A 161 -11.98 17.67 -8.28
CA LYS A 161 -13.45 17.65 -8.35
C LYS A 161 -14.07 16.51 -7.55
N GLY A 162 -13.23 15.70 -6.89
CA GLY A 162 -13.68 14.53 -6.17
C GLY A 162 -13.96 13.31 -7.07
N GLN A 163 -13.51 13.33 -8.33
CA GLN A 163 -13.69 12.20 -9.24
C GLN A 163 -12.55 11.19 -9.09
N VAL A 164 -12.89 9.91 -9.12
CA VAL A 164 -11.88 8.85 -9.07
C VAL A 164 -11.12 8.81 -10.39
N VAL A 165 -9.80 8.91 -10.29
CA VAL A 165 -8.86 8.66 -11.40
C VAL A 165 -8.41 7.22 -11.31
N ASP A 166 -9.03 6.36 -12.09
CA ASP A 166 -8.78 4.92 -12.07
C ASP A 166 -7.45 4.51 -12.70
N GLY A 167 -7.13 3.21 -12.62
CA GLY A 167 -5.91 2.66 -13.19
C GLY A 167 -5.77 2.86 -14.69
N ASP A 168 -6.86 2.84 -15.44
CA ASP A 168 -6.85 3.06 -16.89
C ASP A 168 -6.52 4.52 -17.22
N ALA A 169 -7.07 5.47 -16.47
CA ALA A 169 -6.74 6.88 -16.61
C ALA A 169 -5.26 7.15 -16.26
N ILE A 170 -4.74 6.52 -15.20
CA ILE A 170 -3.32 6.61 -14.83
C ILE A 170 -2.42 6.04 -15.94
N LEU A 171 -2.76 4.88 -16.48
CA LEU A 171 -2.02 4.26 -17.60
C LEU A 171 -2.00 5.18 -18.83
N TYR A 172 -3.12 5.80 -19.15
CA TYR A 172 -3.21 6.75 -20.27
C TYR A 172 -2.31 7.98 -20.04
N VAL A 173 -2.45 8.63 -18.88
CA VAL A 173 -1.67 9.84 -18.55
C VAL A 173 -0.17 9.52 -18.55
N TYR A 174 0.22 8.41 -17.93
CA TYR A 174 1.63 8.02 -17.84
C TYR A 174 2.20 7.58 -19.19
N GLY A 175 1.45 6.80 -19.96
CA GLY A 175 1.82 6.39 -21.31
C GLY A 175 2.03 7.58 -22.25
N ARG A 176 1.11 8.54 -22.22
CA ARG A 176 1.22 9.79 -22.96
C ARG A 176 2.44 10.60 -22.54
N TYR A 177 2.65 10.78 -21.24
CA TYR A 177 3.83 11.47 -20.70
C TYR A 177 5.14 10.83 -21.15
N MET A 178 5.24 9.50 -21.12
CA MET A 178 6.41 8.76 -21.59
C MET A 178 6.64 8.93 -23.10
N LYS A 179 5.56 8.88 -23.87
CA LYS A 179 5.60 9.08 -25.35
C LYS A 179 6.10 10.47 -25.71
N GLU A 180 5.52 11.51 -25.12
CA GLU A 180 5.89 12.93 -25.37
C GLU A 180 7.37 13.22 -25.03
N ARG A 181 7.97 12.44 -24.14
CA ARG A 181 9.38 12.55 -23.72
C ARG A 181 10.33 11.59 -24.41
N GLY A 182 9.85 10.83 -25.38
CA GLY A 182 10.65 9.84 -26.11
C GLY A 182 11.14 8.68 -25.23
N LYS A 183 10.48 8.44 -24.09
CA LYS A 183 10.82 7.37 -23.14
C LYS A 183 10.04 6.07 -23.38
N LEU A 184 9.02 6.10 -24.22
CA LEU A 184 8.23 4.92 -24.62
C LEU A 184 8.89 4.24 -25.82
N VAL A 185 9.97 3.50 -25.58
CA VAL A 185 10.89 2.97 -26.63
C VAL A 185 10.16 2.14 -27.68
N THR A 186 9.23 1.28 -27.26
CA THR A 186 8.46 0.40 -28.17
C THR A 186 7.14 1.02 -28.63
N ASN A 187 6.84 2.25 -28.20
CA ASN A 187 5.55 2.91 -28.41
C ASN A 187 4.35 2.03 -27.96
N THR A 188 4.56 1.23 -26.92
CA THR A 188 3.60 0.24 -26.43
C THR A 188 3.33 0.47 -24.94
N VAL A 189 2.05 0.45 -24.55
CA VAL A 189 1.58 0.38 -23.17
C VAL A 189 0.96 -1.01 -22.97
N VAL A 190 1.38 -1.72 -21.93
CA VAL A 190 0.83 -3.03 -21.57
C VAL A 190 -0.21 -2.84 -20.48
N THR A 191 -1.38 -3.41 -20.67
CA THR A 191 -2.49 -3.36 -19.73
C THR A 191 -3.07 -4.75 -19.51
N THR A 192 -4.11 -4.87 -18.69
CA THR A 192 -4.80 -6.14 -18.41
C THR A 192 -6.07 -6.28 -19.23
N VAL A 193 -6.62 -7.50 -19.26
CA VAL A 193 -7.93 -7.78 -19.89
C VAL A 193 -9.10 -7.06 -19.21
N MET A 194 -8.87 -6.50 -18.01
CA MET A 194 -9.86 -5.76 -17.23
C MET A 194 -9.94 -4.28 -17.62
N SER A 195 -9.01 -3.78 -18.44
CA SER A 195 -9.02 -2.37 -18.87
C SER A 195 -10.25 -2.04 -19.70
N ASN A 196 -10.76 -0.83 -19.47
CA ASN A 196 -11.95 -0.38 -20.17
C ASN A 196 -11.67 -0.07 -21.67
N PHE A 197 -12.72 -0.11 -22.47
CA PHE A 197 -12.60 0.09 -23.90
C PHE A 197 -12.15 1.52 -24.30
N GLY A 198 -12.34 2.50 -23.41
CA GLY A 198 -11.84 3.87 -23.58
C GLY A 198 -10.33 3.93 -23.70
N LEU A 199 -9.61 3.17 -22.88
CA LEU A 199 -8.14 3.10 -22.92
C LEU A 199 -7.63 2.56 -24.27
N TYR A 200 -8.31 1.56 -24.87
CA TYR A 200 -7.93 1.02 -26.19
C TYR A 200 -8.15 2.00 -27.35
N LYS A 201 -8.98 3.03 -27.15
CA LYS A 201 -9.26 4.05 -28.19
C LYS A 201 -8.43 5.32 -28.05
N ALA A 202 -7.79 5.51 -26.90
CA ALA A 202 -7.05 6.71 -26.54
C ALA A 202 -5.60 6.66 -27.03
#